data_c80083d7b5af4a4a485754b590722cee
#
_entry.id   c80083d7b5af4a4a485754b590722cee
#
_cell.length_a   1.000
_cell.length_b   1.000
_cell.length_c   1.000
_cell.angle_alpha   90.00
_cell.angle_beta   90.00
_cell.angle_gamma   90.00
#
_symmetry.space_group_name_H-M   'P 1'
#
loop_
_entity.id
_entity.type
_entity.pdbx_description
1 polymer ?
#
loop_
_entity_poly.entity_id
_entity_poly.type
_entity_poly.pdbx_seq_one_letter_code
_entity_poly.pdbx_strand_id
1 'polypeptide(L)'
;MSRGLGDVYKRQTLNKENTTIVDGAGKKEEIAARVAQIRSSIDKATSDYDKEKLQERLAKLAGGVAVLYVGAATEVEMKEKKDRVDDALAATRAAVEEGIVPGGGVAYIRATAALEGMKGANEDQTTGIQIVKRAIEEPLRQIVENAGGEGSVVVNKVKEGKDAFGYNARDDKYEDLLKAGIIAVSYTHLTLPTNS
;
A
#
# COMPACT_ATOMS: atom_id res chain seq x y z
N MET A 1 -50.33 5.13 7.80
CA MET A 1 -49.77 6.09 6.84
C MET A 1 -48.29 5.88 6.80
N SER A 2 -47.82 5.22 5.78
CA SER A 2 -46.39 5.00 5.52
C SER A 2 -45.82 6.28 4.98
N ARG A 3 -45.10 7.05 5.79
CA ARG A 3 -44.26 8.15 5.28
C ARG A 3 -43.11 7.46 4.52
N GLY A 4 -43.05 7.76 3.23
CA GLY A 4 -42.13 7.12 2.31
C GLY A 4 -40.67 7.22 2.76
N LEU A 5 -39.99 6.11 2.80
CA LEU A 5 -38.55 5.96 3.01
C LEU A 5 -37.67 6.73 2.00
N GLY A 6 -38.29 7.34 0.95
CA GLY A 6 -37.63 8.02 -0.14
C GLY A 6 -36.95 9.35 0.23
N ASP A 7 -37.40 10.05 1.27
CA ASP A 7 -36.84 11.36 1.65
C ASP A 7 -35.70 11.30 2.65
N VAL A 8 -35.37 10.12 3.18
CA VAL A 8 -34.38 9.93 4.26
C VAL A 8 -32.98 9.65 3.72
N TYR A 9 -32.85 9.17 2.47
CA TYR A 9 -31.57 8.72 1.91
C TYR A 9 -31.21 9.46 0.63
N LYS A 10 -30.32 10.43 0.74
CA LYS A 10 -29.87 11.23 -0.41
C LYS A 10 -28.94 10.47 -1.36
N ARG A 11 -28.19 9.50 -0.86
CA ARG A 11 -27.36 8.59 -1.65
C ARG A 11 -27.25 7.22 -0.97
N GLN A 12 -27.67 6.22 -1.70
CA GLN A 12 -27.57 4.83 -1.27
C GLN A 12 -26.89 4.00 -2.37
N THR A 13 -25.88 3.26 -2.00
CA THR A 13 -25.19 2.29 -2.87
C THR A 13 -25.33 0.90 -2.25
N LEU A 14 -25.94 -0.01 -3.01
CA LEU A 14 -26.08 -1.42 -2.61
C LEU A 14 -25.17 -2.28 -3.48
N ASN A 15 -24.41 -3.16 -2.85
CA ASN A 15 -23.72 -4.25 -3.51
C ASN A 15 -24.01 -5.58 -2.78
N LYS A 16 -23.41 -6.68 -3.22
CA LYS A 16 -23.71 -8.02 -2.66
C LYS A 16 -23.41 -8.13 -1.16
N GLU A 17 -22.47 -7.34 -0.66
CA GLU A 17 -21.92 -7.48 0.70
C GLU A 17 -22.25 -6.28 1.60
N ASN A 18 -22.47 -5.11 1.00
CA ASN A 18 -22.59 -3.86 1.74
C ASN A 18 -23.73 -2.98 1.22
N THR A 19 -24.37 -2.29 2.15
CA THR A 19 -25.26 -1.15 1.86
C THR A 19 -24.62 0.10 2.44
N THR A 20 -24.26 1.05 1.59
CA THR A 20 -23.65 2.32 2.00
C THR A 20 -24.67 3.43 1.88
N ILE A 21 -24.92 4.15 2.97
CA ILE A 21 -25.82 5.30 3.03
C ILE A 21 -24.95 6.51 3.37
N VAL A 22 -24.96 7.51 2.48
CA VAL A 22 -24.25 8.77 2.68
C VAL A 22 -25.24 9.83 3.12
N ASP A 23 -24.89 10.64 4.12
CA ASP A 23 -25.76 11.66 4.74
C ASP A 23 -27.07 11.07 5.29
N GLY A 24 -26.96 9.97 6.05
CA GLY A 24 -28.10 9.33 6.71
C GLY A 24 -28.76 10.24 7.77
N ALA A 25 -30.02 9.95 8.10
CA ALA A 25 -30.84 10.74 9.05
C ALA A 25 -30.62 10.34 10.52
N GLY A 26 -29.57 9.57 10.86
CA GLY A 26 -29.27 9.15 12.22
C GLY A 26 -28.88 10.32 13.13
N LYS A 27 -29.27 10.24 14.42
CA LYS A 27 -28.87 11.23 15.42
C LYS A 27 -27.38 11.10 15.70
N LYS A 28 -26.66 12.22 15.80
CA LYS A 28 -25.21 12.25 16.05
C LYS A 28 -24.81 11.51 17.33
N GLU A 29 -25.64 11.59 18.38
CA GLU A 29 -25.42 10.91 19.65
C GLU A 29 -25.48 9.38 19.52
N GLU A 30 -26.45 8.86 18.77
CA GLU A 30 -26.60 7.43 18.50
C GLU A 30 -25.44 6.89 17.65
N ILE A 31 -24.96 7.70 16.68
CA ILE A 31 -23.80 7.37 15.87
C ILE A 31 -22.53 7.33 16.75
N ALA A 32 -22.34 8.32 17.63
CA ALA A 32 -21.21 8.35 18.56
C ALA A 32 -21.20 7.16 19.52
N ALA A 33 -22.39 6.79 20.06
CA ALA A 33 -22.54 5.59 20.89
C ALA A 33 -22.17 4.31 20.11
N ARG A 34 -22.58 4.20 18.86
CA ARG A 34 -22.23 3.06 18.00
C ARG A 34 -20.74 3.00 17.71
N VAL A 35 -20.10 4.13 17.44
CA VAL A 35 -18.65 4.25 17.27
C VAL A 35 -17.90 3.74 18.51
N ALA A 36 -18.34 4.18 19.72
CA ALA A 36 -17.75 3.72 20.97
C ALA A 36 -17.91 2.20 21.18
N GLN A 37 -19.09 1.67 20.83
CA GLN A 37 -19.34 0.23 20.89
C GLN A 37 -18.42 -0.57 19.96
N ILE A 38 -18.22 -0.10 18.72
CA ILE A 38 -17.34 -0.77 17.76
C ILE A 38 -15.87 -0.73 18.23
N ARG A 39 -15.41 0.39 18.79
CA ARG A 39 -14.05 0.49 19.37
C ARG A 39 -13.85 -0.56 20.48
N SER A 40 -14.81 -0.66 21.41
CA SER A 40 -14.75 -1.69 22.45
C SER A 40 -14.78 -3.12 21.89
N SER A 41 -15.43 -3.32 20.74
CA SER A 41 -15.44 -4.64 20.08
C SER A 41 -14.09 -4.96 19.42
N ILE A 42 -13.39 -3.96 18.87
CA ILE A 42 -12.03 -4.11 18.32
C ILE A 42 -11.06 -4.55 19.42
N ASP A 43 -11.13 -3.92 20.60
CA ASP A 43 -10.27 -4.25 21.73
C ASP A 43 -10.48 -5.68 22.24
N LYS A 44 -11.69 -6.22 22.09
CA LYS A 44 -12.07 -7.57 22.52
C LYS A 44 -11.88 -8.64 21.44
N ALA A 45 -11.73 -8.26 20.20
CA ALA A 45 -11.57 -9.20 19.10
C ALA A 45 -10.22 -9.92 19.20
N THR A 46 -10.24 -11.24 19.05
CA THR A 46 -9.04 -12.09 19.07
C THR A 46 -8.54 -12.43 17.66
N SER A 47 -9.42 -12.34 16.68
CA SER A 47 -9.11 -12.61 15.26
C SER A 47 -8.69 -11.32 14.56
N ASP A 48 -7.58 -11.35 13.84
CA ASP A 48 -7.11 -10.20 13.05
C ASP A 48 -8.09 -9.85 11.92
N TYR A 49 -8.73 -10.86 11.33
CA TYR A 49 -9.79 -10.64 10.34
C TYR A 49 -11.00 -9.88 10.93
N ASP A 50 -11.44 -10.24 12.14
CA ASP A 50 -12.55 -9.55 12.79
C ASP A 50 -12.16 -8.11 13.17
N LYS A 51 -10.93 -7.90 13.64
CA LYS A 51 -10.40 -6.55 13.90
C LYS A 51 -10.43 -5.69 12.65
N GLU A 52 -9.93 -6.21 11.52
CA GLU A 52 -9.93 -5.50 10.25
C GLU A 52 -11.36 -5.09 9.82
N LYS A 53 -12.31 -6.01 9.88
CA LYS A 53 -13.72 -5.74 9.53
C LYS A 53 -14.39 -4.73 10.46
N LEU A 54 -14.08 -4.76 11.74
CA LEU A 54 -14.56 -3.77 12.71
C LEU A 54 -13.91 -2.39 12.49
N GLN A 55 -12.63 -2.33 12.16
CA GLN A 55 -11.92 -1.08 11.81
C GLN A 55 -12.50 -0.46 10.54
N GLU A 56 -12.77 -1.25 9.51
CA GLU A 56 -13.42 -0.81 8.28
C GLU A 56 -14.82 -0.20 8.55
N ARG A 57 -15.63 -0.83 9.41
CA ARG A 57 -16.91 -0.28 9.87
C ARG A 57 -16.74 1.02 10.63
N LEU A 58 -15.77 1.07 11.52
CA LEU A 58 -15.48 2.27 12.32
C LEU A 58 -15.10 3.44 11.42
N ALA A 59 -14.23 3.21 10.42
CA ALA A 59 -13.81 4.22 9.47
C ALA A 59 -14.99 4.81 8.69
N LYS A 60 -15.92 3.96 8.22
CA LYS A 60 -17.13 4.40 7.51
C LYS A 60 -18.07 5.24 8.38
N LEU A 61 -18.16 4.95 9.67
CA LEU A 61 -19.06 5.68 10.61
C LEU A 61 -18.43 6.97 11.15
N ALA A 62 -17.13 6.94 11.45
CA ALA A 62 -16.42 8.03 12.10
C ALA A 62 -15.75 8.99 11.13
N GLY A 63 -15.24 8.48 10.00
CA GLY A 63 -14.50 9.23 9.01
C GLY A 63 -15.31 9.69 7.79
N GLY A 64 -16.54 9.20 7.65
CA GLY A 64 -17.35 9.43 6.45
C GLY A 64 -16.98 8.51 5.28
N VAL A 65 -17.61 8.74 4.13
CA VAL A 65 -17.39 7.97 2.90
C VAL A 65 -16.99 8.94 1.79
N ALA A 66 -15.78 8.74 1.26
CA ALA A 66 -15.35 9.42 0.04
C ALA A 66 -15.72 8.57 -1.18
N VAL A 67 -16.28 9.21 -2.20
CA VAL A 67 -16.64 8.57 -3.48
C VAL A 67 -15.78 9.16 -4.58
N LEU A 68 -14.92 8.34 -5.16
CA LEU A 68 -14.09 8.72 -6.30
C LEU A 68 -14.75 8.22 -7.59
N TYR A 69 -15.16 9.15 -8.45
CA TYR A 69 -15.72 8.82 -9.76
C TYR A 69 -14.60 8.68 -10.78
N VAL A 70 -14.50 7.50 -11.37
CA VAL A 70 -13.52 7.18 -12.41
C VAL A 70 -14.22 7.15 -13.75
N GLY A 71 -13.65 7.83 -14.75
CA GLY A 71 -14.16 7.83 -16.12
C GLY A 71 -13.02 7.77 -17.14
N ALA A 72 -13.31 7.23 -18.32
CA ALA A 72 -12.41 7.17 -19.46
C ALA A 72 -13.21 7.16 -20.78
N ALA A 73 -12.51 7.28 -21.91
CA ALA A 73 -13.12 7.23 -23.21
C ALA A 73 -13.62 5.84 -23.60
N THR A 74 -12.97 4.78 -23.08
CA THR A 74 -13.32 3.39 -23.34
C THR A 74 -13.53 2.63 -22.02
N GLU A 75 -14.28 1.52 -22.09
CA GLU A 75 -14.53 0.65 -20.94
C GLU A 75 -13.24 0.01 -20.42
N VAL A 76 -12.31 -0.34 -21.30
CA VAL A 76 -11.01 -0.93 -20.95
C VAL A 76 -10.18 0.08 -20.15
N GLU A 77 -10.03 1.30 -20.64
CA GLU A 77 -9.32 2.37 -19.91
C GLU A 77 -10.00 2.71 -18.57
N MET A 78 -11.32 2.68 -18.51
CA MET A 78 -12.04 2.92 -17.26
C MET A 78 -11.74 1.84 -16.24
N LYS A 79 -11.68 0.58 -16.67
CA LYS A 79 -11.32 -0.56 -15.82
C LYS A 79 -9.88 -0.43 -15.33
N GLU A 80 -8.92 -0.15 -16.21
CA GLU A 80 -7.51 0.07 -15.82
C GLU A 80 -7.36 1.20 -14.80
N LYS A 81 -8.05 2.32 -14.99
CA LYS A 81 -8.01 3.42 -14.04
C LYS A 81 -8.61 3.03 -12.69
N LYS A 82 -9.71 2.27 -12.71
CA LYS A 82 -10.32 1.76 -11.49
C LYS A 82 -9.36 0.83 -10.75
N ASP A 83 -8.75 -0.12 -11.45
CA ASP A 83 -7.81 -1.07 -10.85
C ASP A 83 -6.59 -0.34 -10.24
N ARG A 84 -6.06 0.70 -10.90
CA ARG A 84 -5.00 1.56 -10.32
C ARG A 84 -5.42 2.28 -9.05
N VAL A 85 -6.66 2.75 -8.99
CA VAL A 85 -7.20 3.41 -7.78
C VAL A 85 -7.37 2.40 -6.66
N ASP A 86 -7.84 1.20 -6.96
CA ASP A 86 -8.00 0.11 -5.98
C ASP A 86 -6.62 -0.31 -5.43
N ASP A 87 -5.60 -0.44 -6.28
CA ASP A 87 -4.22 -0.72 -5.87
C ASP A 87 -3.63 0.40 -5.00
N ALA A 88 -3.82 1.66 -5.40
CA ALA A 88 -3.36 2.80 -4.61
C ALA A 88 -4.05 2.86 -3.24
N LEU A 89 -5.32 2.50 -3.17
CA LEU A 89 -6.06 2.43 -1.90
C LEU A 89 -5.52 1.31 -1.00
N ALA A 90 -5.25 0.13 -1.56
CA ALA A 90 -4.66 -0.98 -0.84
C ALA A 90 -3.26 -0.64 -0.30
N ALA A 91 -2.39 -0.04 -1.14
CA ALA A 91 -1.07 0.42 -0.74
C ALA A 91 -1.14 1.51 0.35
N THR A 92 -2.11 2.44 0.25
CA THR A 92 -2.30 3.50 1.26
C THR A 92 -2.72 2.93 2.61
N ARG A 93 -3.61 1.93 2.62
CA ARG A 93 -4.01 1.24 3.86
C ARG A 93 -2.84 0.53 4.50
N ALA A 94 -2.09 -0.25 3.74
CA ALA A 94 -0.90 -0.93 4.21
C ALA A 94 0.16 0.06 4.74
N ALA A 95 0.34 1.22 4.08
CA ALA A 95 1.24 2.27 4.53
C ALA A 95 0.85 2.88 5.88
N VAL A 96 -0.46 3.01 6.14
CA VAL A 96 -0.97 3.50 7.43
C VAL A 96 -0.77 2.47 8.55
N GLU A 97 -0.89 1.19 8.23
CA GLU A 97 -0.79 0.10 9.21
C GLU A 97 0.66 -0.30 9.50
N GLU A 98 1.50 -0.40 8.48
CA GLU A 98 2.86 -0.94 8.57
C GLU A 98 3.96 0.13 8.43
N GLY A 99 3.60 1.32 7.96
CA GLY A 99 4.57 2.37 7.66
C GLY A 99 5.11 2.30 6.23
N ILE A 100 6.05 3.21 5.95
CA ILE A 100 6.65 3.36 4.62
C ILE A 100 8.17 3.22 4.66
N VAL A 101 8.72 2.81 3.54
CA VAL A 101 10.16 2.73 3.29
C VAL A 101 10.52 3.48 1.99
N PRO A 102 11.81 3.84 1.77
CA PRO A 102 12.23 4.41 0.49
C PRO A 102 11.89 3.45 -0.66
N GLY A 103 11.25 3.97 -1.70
CA GLY A 103 10.92 3.24 -2.92
C GLY A 103 12.12 3.03 -3.85
N GLY A 104 11.85 2.75 -5.13
CA GLY A 104 12.89 2.61 -6.15
C GLY A 104 13.90 1.49 -5.90
N GLY A 105 13.56 0.48 -5.11
CA GLY A 105 14.46 -0.61 -4.74
C GLY A 105 15.50 -0.25 -3.66
N VAL A 106 15.52 0.98 -3.15
CA VAL A 106 16.51 1.46 -2.17
C VAL A 106 16.43 0.70 -0.85
N ALA A 107 15.22 0.38 -0.37
CA ALA A 107 15.05 -0.39 0.86
C ALA A 107 15.79 -1.74 0.80
N TYR A 108 15.75 -2.44 -0.33
CA TYR A 108 16.49 -3.69 -0.55
C TYR A 108 18.00 -3.46 -0.56
N ILE A 109 18.47 -2.39 -1.19
CA ILE A 109 19.90 -2.05 -1.18
C ILE A 109 20.38 -1.79 0.26
N ARG A 110 19.59 -1.12 1.09
CA ARG A 110 19.93 -0.94 2.52
C ARG A 110 19.89 -2.24 3.30
N ALA A 111 18.96 -3.14 2.97
CA ALA A 111 18.88 -4.45 3.60
C ALA A 111 20.09 -5.35 3.32
N THR A 112 20.87 -5.10 2.25
CA THR A 112 22.09 -5.86 1.97
C THR A 112 23.11 -5.79 3.11
N ALA A 113 23.11 -4.70 3.87
CA ALA A 113 23.99 -4.55 5.04
C ALA A 113 23.76 -5.64 6.10
N ALA A 114 22.54 -6.13 6.26
CA ALA A 114 22.21 -7.22 7.18
C ALA A 114 22.81 -8.58 6.73
N LEU A 115 23.14 -8.71 5.45
CA LEU A 115 23.75 -9.90 4.87
C LEU A 115 25.30 -9.80 4.82
N GLU A 116 25.86 -8.65 5.17
CA GLU A 116 27.31 -8.47 5.20
C GLU A 116 27.94 -9.24 6.36
N GLY A 117 28.94 -10.04 6.05
CA GLY A 117 29.61 -10.89 7.03
C GLY A 117 28.84 -12.14 7.44
N MET A 118 27.60 -12.31 6.96
CA MET A 118 26.82 -13.53 7.22
C MET A 118 27.48 -14.73 6.52
N LYS A 119 27.68 -15.81 7.27
CA LYS A 119 28.22 -17.08 6.77
C LYS A 119 27.25 -18.20 7.08
N GLY A 120 27.07 -19.10 6.14
CA GLY A 120 26.33 -20.34 6.38
C GLY A 120 27.12 -21.33 7.22
N ALA A 121 26.45 -22.37 7.70
CA ALA A 121 27.09 -23.47 8.42
C ALA A 121 27.95 -24.36 7.50
N ASN A 122 27.75 -24.26 6.18
CA ASN A 122 28.51 -24.92 5.13
C ASN A 122 28.65 -24.04 3.89
N GLU A 123 29.37 -24.50 2.88
CA GLU A 123 29.61 -23.76 1.63
C GLU A 123 28.35 -23.54 0.83
N ASP A 124 27.43 -24.52 0.78
CA ASP A 124 26.16 -24.39 0.04
C ASP A 124 25.27 -23.30 0.63
N GLN A 125 25.18 -23.23 1.95
CA GLN A 125 24.43 -22.16 2.64
C GLN A 125 25.08 -20.80 2.40
N THR A 126 26.40 -20.73 2.43
CA THR A 126 27.13 -19.49 2.13
C THR A 126 26.88 -19.05 0.69
N THR A 127 26.88 -19.97 -0.26
CA THR A 127 26.52 -19.70 -1.66
C THR A 127 25.07 -19.21 -1.78
N GLY A 128 24.13 -19.83 -1.06
CA GLY A 128 22.74 -19.39 -0.99
C GLY A 128 22.61 -17.94 -0.50
N ILE A 129 23.36 -17.54 0.54
CA ILE A 129 23.39 -16.16 1.02
C ILE A 129 23.91 -15.20 -0.06
N GLN A 130 24.93 -15.58 -0.82
CA GLN A 130 25.44 -14.75 -1.91
C GLN A 130 24.44 -14.61 -3.06
N ILE A 131 23.69 -15.66 -3.38
CA ILE A 131 22.61 -15.62 -4.37
C ILE A 131 21.55 -14.62 -3.94
N VAL A 132 21.08 -14.69 -2.69
CA VAL A 132 20.09 -13.76 -2.14
C VAL A 132 20.63 -12.31 -2.19
N LYS A 133 21.87 -12.10 -1.73
CA LYS A 133 22.52 -10.79 -1.75
C LYS A 133 22.57 -10.19 -3.15
N ARG A 134 22.78 -11.01 -4.17
CA ARG A 134 22.75 -10.55 -5.58
C ARG A 134 21.33 -10.28 -6.06
N ALA A 135 20.39 -11.16 -5.71
CA ALA A 135 19.01 -11.07 -6.18
C ALA A 135 18.28 -9.81 -5.66
N ILE A 136 18.52 -9.38 -4.44
CA ILE A 136 17.86 -8.19 -3.86
C ILE A 136 18.33 -6.86 -4.48
N GLU A 137 19.37 -6.84 -5.32
CA GLU A 137 19.77 -5.68 -6.12
C GLU A 137 18.93 -5.54 -7.40
N GLU A 138 18.33 -6.63 -7.88
CA GLU A 138 17.63 -6.67 -9.16
C GLU A 138 16.44 -5.70 -9.27
N PRO A 139 15.63 -5.44 -8.24
CA PRO A 139 14.53 -4.47 -8.35
C PRO A 139 15.01 -3.07 -8.75
N LEU A 140 16.08 -2.56 -8.16
CA LEU A 140 16.64 -1.26 -8.56
C LEU A 140 17.26 -1.34 -9.97
N ARG A 141 18.00 -2.42 -10.26
CA ARG A 141 18.61 -2.62 -11.57
C ARG A 141 17.58 -2.61 -12.68
N GLN A 142 16.50 -3.35 -12.51
CA GLN A 142 15.43 -3.44 -13.50
C GLN A 142 14.71 -2.10 -13.71
N ILE A 143 14.48 -1.32 -12.64
CA ILE A 143 13.90 0.03 -12.76
C ILE A 143 14.80 0.91 -13.64
N VAL A 144 16.11 0.88 -13.40
CA VAL A 144 17.07 1.68 -14.17
C VAL A 144 17.14 1.24 -15.63
N GLU A 145 17.18 -0.07 -15.89
CA GLU A 145 17.20 -0.63 -17.24
C GLU A 145 15.91 -0.31 -18.01
N ASN A 146 14.75 -0.37 -17.35
CA ASN A 146 13.48 0.04 -17.94
C ASN A 146 13.45 1.54 -18.31
N ALA A 147 14.21 2.37 -17.59
CA ALA A 147 14.40 3.78 -17.90
C ALA A 147 15.50 4.04 -18.96
N GLY A 148 16.14 2.99 -19.47
CA GLY A 148 17.21 3.08 -20.47
C GLY A 148 18.61 3.39 -19.90
N GLY A 149 18.76 3.30 -18.58
CA GLY A 149 20.02 3.55 -17.87
C GLY A 149 20.85 2.28 -17.63
N GLU A 150 22.08 2.46 -17.13
CA GLU A 150 22.97 1.37 -16.75
C GLU A 150 22.77 0.95 -15.29
N GLY A 151 22.06 -0.16 -15.08
CA GLY A 151 21.67 -0.64 -13.75
C GLY A 151 22.83 -0.84 -12.79
N SER A 152 23.97 -1.36 -13.27
CA SER A 152 25.15 -1.63 -12.44
C SER A 152 25.77 -0.36 -11.87
N VAL A 153 25.84 0.70 -12.66
CA VAL A 153 26.38 2.01 -12.24
C VAL A 153 25.51 2.63 -11.17
N VAL A 154 24.19 2.62 -11.40
CA VAL A 154 23.24 3.20 -10.45
C VAL A 154 23.21 2.42 -9.14
N VAL A 155 23.18 1.09 -9.18
CA VAL A 155 23.22 0.26 -7.96
C VAL A 155 24.46 0.58 -7.12
N ASN A 156 25.65 0.68 -7.72
CA ASN A 156 26.87 1.00 -7.00
C ASN A 156 26.79 2.40 -6.35
N LYS A 157 26.32 3.40 -7.10
CA LYS A 157 26.17 4.75 -6.57
C LYS A 157 25.14 4.86 -5.44
N VAL A 158 24.04 4.11 -5.53
CA VAL A 158 23.05 4.06 -4.46
C VAL A 158 23.61 3.35 -3.21
N LYS A 159 24.44 2.32 -3.36
CA LYS A 159 25.14 1.65 -2.24
C LYS A 159 26.06 2.59 -1.45
N GLU A 160 26.74 3.52 -2.13
CA GLU A 160 27.61 4.52 -1.48
C GLU A 160 26.80 5.52 -0.65
N GLY A 161 25.52 5.72 -0.98
CA GLY A 161 24.62 6.61 -0.26
C GLY A 161 24.07 6.01 1.02
N LYS A 162 23.38 6.83 1.80
CA LYS A 162 22.77 6.45 3.10
C LYS A 162 21.28 6.72 3.10
N ASP A 163 20.59 6.11 4.05
CA ASP A 163 19.17 6.32 4.32
C ASP A 163 18.29 6.22 3.07
N ALA A 164 17.53 7.25 2.76
CA ALA A 164 16.62 7.31 1.62
C ALA A 164 17.27 7.80 0.30
N PHE A 165 18.60 8.00 0.27
CA PHE A 165 19.29 8.39 -0.95
C PHE A 165 19.16 7.28 -2.01
N GLY A 166 18.63 7.65 -3.18
CA GLY A 166 18.37 6.71 -4.26
C GLY A 166 18.31 7.39 -5.63
N TYR A 167 17.91 6.64 -6.63
CA TYR A 167 17.79 7.10 -8.01
C TYR A 167 16.32 7.26 -8.40
N ASN A 168 15.94 8.47 -8.80
CA ASN A 168 14.65 8.79 -9.38
C ASN A 168 14.71 8.57 -10.90
N ALA A 169 14.20 7.43 -11.35
CA ALA A 169 14.24 7.03 -12.76
C ALA A 169 13.36 7.90 -13.66
N ARG A 170 12.35 8.60 -13.11
CA ARG A 170 11.50 9.51 -13.88
C ARG A 170 12.24 10.77 -14.30
N ASP A 171 13.03 11.33 -13.38
CA ASP A 171 13.69 12.63 -13.56
C ASP A 171 15.21 12.48 -13.81
N ASP A 172 15.71 11.24 -13.92
CA ASP A 172 17.12 10.88 -14.11
C ASP A 172 18.06 11.57 -13.11
N LYS A 173 17.72 11.51 -11.81
CA LYS A 173 18.52 12.19 -10.77
C LYS A 173 18.62 11.35 -9.51
N TYR A 174 19.67 11.66 -8.72
CA TYR A 174 19.90 11.10 -7.39
C TYR A 174 19.41 12.08 -6.33
N GLU A 175 18.55 11.60 -5.44
CA GLU A 175 17.95 12.43 -4.40
C GLU A 175 17.46 11.58 -3.22
N ASP A 176 16.95 12.26 -2.18
CA ASP A 176 16.24 11.61 -1.07
C ASP A 176 14.83 11.21 -1.56
N LEU A 177 14.63 9.91 -1.74
CA LEU A 177 13.40 9.38 -2.32
C LEU A 177 12.18 9.55 -1.41
N LEU A 178 12.35 9.57 -0.08
CA LEU A 178 11.24 9.85 0.82
C LEU A 178 10.74 11.29 0.67
N LYS A 179 11.66 12.26 0.56
CA LYS A 179 11.30 13.66 0.32
C LYS A 179 10.72 13.89 -1.07
N ALA A 180 11.17 13.11 -2.05
CA ALA A 180 10.63 13.15 -3.41
C ALA A 180 9.26 12.47 -3.54
N GLY A 181 8.74 11.82 -2.47
CA GLY A 181 7.49 11.07 -2.50
C GLY A 181 7.59 9.72 -3.23
N ILE A 182 8.80 9.23 -3.47
CA ILE A 182 9.04 7.90 -4.04
C ILE A 182 9.16 6.92 -2.89
N ILE A 183 8.02 6.36 -2.52
CA ILE A 183 7.86 5.51 -1.34
C ILE A 183 7.38 4.12 -1.74
N ALA A 184 7.60 3.17 -0.85
CA ALA A 184 7.05 1.82 -0.93
C ALA A 184 6.53 1.40 0.44
N VAL A 185 5.68 0.39 0.44
CA VAL A 185 5.22 -0.28 1.66
C VAL A 185 5.97 -1.59 1.77
N SER A 186 6.44 -1.96 2.96
CA SER A 186 7.23 -3.17 3.19
C SER A 186 6.54 -4.43 2.65
N TYR A 187 5.24 -4.49 2.77
CA TYR A 187 4.41 -5.60 2.32
C TYR A 187 4.32 -5.73 0.78
N THR A 188 4.21 -4.62 0.05
CA THR A 188 4.03 -4.63 -1.42
C THR A 188 5.24 -5.20 -2.16
N HIS A 189 6.43 -5.09 -1.58
CA HIS A 189 7.64 -5.68 -2.18
C HIS A 189 7.76 -7.19 -2.01
N LEU A 190 7.07 -7.77 -1.02
CA LEU A 190 7.12 -9.21 -0.74
C LEU A 190 6.04 -10.01 -1.48
N THR A 191 4.99 -9.36 -1.94
CA THR A 191 3.78 -10.02 -2.45
C THR A 191 3.32 -9.56 -3.83
N LEU A 192 4.18 -8.92 -4.63
CA LEU A 192 3.84 -8.66 -6.02
C LEU A 192 3.54 -10.00 -6.70
N PRO A 193 2.27 -10.31 -7.05
CA PRO A 193 2.03 -11.42 -7.92
C PRO A 193 2.72 -11.10 -9.24
N THR A 194 3.62 -11.96 -9.64
CA THR A 194 4.11 -12.01 -11.01
C THR A 194 2.94 -12.43 -11.88
N ASN A 195 2.09 -11.49 -12.24
CA ASN A 195 1.13 -11.71 -13.30
C ASN A 195 1.90 -11.66 -14.61
N SER A 196 2.28 -12.84 -15.05
CA SER A 196 2.64 -13.16 -16.42
C SER A 196 1.46 -12.93 -17.35
#